data_90164db9aba96450d573cf331d849077
#
_entry.id   90164db9aba96450d573cf331d849077
#
_cell.length_a   1.000
_cell.length_b   1.000
_cell.length_c   1.000
_cell.angle_alpha   90.00
_cell.angle_beta   90.00
_cell.angle_gamma   90.00
#
_symmetry.space_group_name_H-M   'P 1'
#
loop_
_entity.id
_entity.type
_entity.pdbx_description
1 polymer ?
#
loop_
_entity_poly.entity_id
_entity_poly.type
_entity_poly.pdbx_seq_one_letter_code
_entity_poly.pdbx_strand_id
1 'polypeptide(L)'
;MKKIYFIRHAKAVEEGEGSDFERNLSERGKKDLALMCERLKKHEVKADAIFASPAKRCAKTAQKLAEAIKFKKKVKFKDELYGAQTHELLAFVREFDDKFHSIFVIAHNDAITEICELLSDAAIGNIPTCGIFCVEFDGSFKELKEHGAKALFFDYPKKHKK
;
A
#
# COMPACT_ATOMS: atom_id res chain seq x y z
N MET A 1 11.34 8.39 -13.83
CA MET A 1 11.10 8.26 -12.38
C MET A 1 10.08 7.16 -12.11
N LYS A 2 10.32 6.38 -11.09
CA LYS A 2 9.41 5.34 -10.66
C LYS A 2 8.82 5.68 -9.31
N LYS A 3 7.54 5.34 -9.12
CA LYS A 3 6.83 5.59 -7.86
C LYS A 3 6.26 4.29 -7.32
N ILE A 4 6.37 4.10 -6.02
CA ILE A 4 5.70 3.02 -5.32
C ILE A 4 4.83 3.65 -4.23
N TYR A 5 3.55 3.29 -4.24
CA TYR A 5 2.60 3.69 -3.21
C TYR A 5 2.46 2.50 -2.27
N PHE A 6 3.06 2.62 -1.09
CA PHE A 6 2.93 1.61 -0.03
C PHE A 6 1.68 1.94 0.78
N ILE A 7 0.76 1.01 0.83
CA ILE A 7 -0.57 1.24 1.40
C ILE A 7 -0.85 0.17 2.44
N ARG A 8 -1.13 0.61 3.66
CA ARG A 8 -1.62 -0.31 4.70
C ARG A 8 -3.11 -0.51 4.49
N HIS A 9 -3.59 -1.75 4.60
CA HIS A 9 -5.02 -2.05 4.46
C HIS A 9 -5.87 -1.17 5.38
N ALA A 10 -7.13 -0.97 5.01
CA ALA A 10 -8.09 -0.23 5.84
C ALA A 10 -8.41 -1.04 7.10
N LYS A 11 -8.96 -0.37 8.11
CA LYS A 11 -9.22 -0.98 9.42
C LYS A 11 -10.15 -2.18 9.30
N ALA A 12 -9.71 -3.30 9.86
CA ALA A 12 -10.48 -4.54 9.89
C ALA A 12 -11.23 -4.68 11.22
N VAL A 13 -12.24 -5.54 11.22
CA VAL A 13 -12.91 -5.96 12.46
C VAL A 13 -11.88 -6.68 13.35
N GLU A 14 -12.13 -6.71 14.65
CA GLU A 14 -11.26 -7.40 15.59
C GLU A 14 -11.28 -8.91 15.34
N GLU A 15 -10.22 -9.59 15.79
CA GLU A 15 -10.16 -11.04 15.72
C GLU A 15 -11.30 -11.65 16.50
N GLY A 16 -11.97 -12.61 15.86
CA GLY A 16 -13.08 -13.35 16.46
C GLY A 16 -12.85 -14.85 16.29
N GLU A 17 -13.92 -15.59 16.12
CA GLU A 17 -13.87 -17.05 15.96
C GLU A 17 -13.31 -17.49 14.60
N GLY A 18 -13.32 -16.61 13.61
CA GLY A 18 -12.79 -16.90 12.28
C GLY A 18 -11.28 -16.70 12.21
N SER A 19 -10.71 -17.01 11.06
CA SER A 19 -9.28 -16.84 10.82
C SER A 19 -8.93 -15.35 10.63
N ASP A 20 -7.69 -15.00 10.95
CA ASP A 20 -7.16 -13.66 10.67
C ASP A 20 -7.29 -13.31 9.17
N PHE A 21 -7.01 -14.28 8.31
CA PHE A 21 -7.06 -14.10 6.86
C PHE A 21 -8.44 -13.63 6.37
N GLU A 22 -9.51 -14.07 7.00
CA GLU A 22 -10.89 -13.78 6.62
C GLU A 22 -11.47 -12.52 7.29
N ARG A 23 -10.72 -11.82 8.11
CA ARG A 23 -11.20 -10.60 8.77
C ARG A 23 -11.59 -9.55 7.74
N ASN A 24 -12.84 -9.10 7.79
CA ASN A 24 -13.39 -8.10 6.88
C ASN A 24 -13.09 -6.67 7.39
N LEU A 25 -13.34 -5.69 6.56
CA LEU A 25 -13.25 -4.29 6.98
C LEU A 25 -14.34 -3.96 8.01
N SER A 26 -13.98 -3.15 9.00
CA SER A 26 -14.93 -2.58 9.95
C SER A 26 -15.71 -1.45 9.27
N GLU A 27 -16.77 -0.98 9.93
CA GLU A 27 -17.51 0.18 9.42
C GLU A 27 -16.62 1.42 9.33
N ARG A 28 -15.76 1.64 10.32
CA ARG A 28 -14.77 2.72 10.28
C ARG A 28 -13.79 2.53 9.13
N GLY A 29 -13.35 1.30 8.91
CA GLY A 29 -12.44 0.98 7.81
C GLY A 29 -13.04 1.33 6.45
N LYS A 30 -14.31 1.03 6.26
CA LYS A 30 -15.02 1.36 5.02
C LYS A 30 -15.12 2.88 4.80
N LYS A 31 -15.39 3.64 5.86
CA LYS A 31 -15.47 5.11 5.79
C LYS A 31 -14.09 5.71 5.50
N ASP A 32 -13.06 5.25 6.18
CA ASP A 32 -11.69 5.72 5.97
C ASP A 32 -11.23 5.41 4.55
N LEU A 33 -11.58 4.23 4.03
CA LEU A 33 -11.24 3.84 2.67
C LEU A 33 -11.93 4.74 1.64
N ALA A 34 -13.22 5.04 1.85
CA ALA A 34 -13.95 5.95 0.98
C ALA A 34 -13.29 7.34 0.93
N LEU A 35 -12.85 7.84 2.09
CA LEU A 35 -12.14 9.12 2.18
C LEU A 35 -10.84 9.07 1.38
N MET A 36 -10.04 8.04 1.55
CA MET A 36 -8.76 7.92 0.84
C MET A 36 -8.97 7.72 -0.67
N CYS A 37 -10.03 7.03 -1.07
CA CYS A 37 -10.40 6.92 -2.48
C CYS A 37 -10.67 8.31 -3.09
N GLU A 38 -11.40 9.17 -2.38
CA GLU A 38 -11.65 10.54 -2.84
C GLU A 38 -10.37 11.37 -2.93
N ARG A 39 -9.43 11.14 -1.99
CA ARG A 39 -8.12 11.80 -2.03
C ARG A 39 -7.33 11.41 -3.28
N LEU A 40 -7.33 10.12 -3.64
CA LEU A 40 -6.63 9.65 -4.84
C LEU A 40 -7.27 10.20 -6.12
N LYS A 41 -8.59 10.27 -6.17
CA LYS A 41 -9.31 10.86 -7.30
C LYS A 41 -8.95 12.34 -7.46
N LYS A 42 -8.98 13.09 -6.37
CA LYS A 42 -8.68 14.53 -6.37
C LYS A 42 -7.29 14.82 -6.92
N HIS A 43 -6.32 13.98 -6.59
CA HIS A 43 -4.93 14.14 -7.02
C HIS A 43 -4.63 13.41 -8.33
N GLU A 44 -5.65 12.86 -8.98
CA GLU A 44 -5.54 12.17 -10.28
C GLU A 44 -4.45 11.09 -10.30
N VAL A 45 -4.34 10.35 -9.20
CA VAL A 45 -3.35 9.29 -9.05
C VAL A 45 -3.65 8.14 -10.02
N LYS A 46 -2.61 7.61 -10.64
CA LYS A 46 -2.68 6.48 -11.57
C LYS A 46 -1.71 5.39 -11.13
N ALA A 47 -1.98 4.17 -11.56
CA ALA A 47 -1.09 3.05 -11.32
C ALA A 47 -1.00 2.17 -12.57
N ASP A 48 0.21 1.67 -12.84
CA ASP A 48 0.45 0.71 -13.92
C ASP A 48 0.19 -0.72 -13.47
N ALA A 49 0.34 -0.96 -12.17
CA ALA A 49 0.12 -2.27 -11.57
C ALA A 49 -0.33 -2.09 -10.12
N ILE A 50 -1.12 -3.02 -9.62
CA ILE A 50 -1.56 -3.06 -8.22
C ILE A 50 -1.36 -4.47 -7.71
N PHE A 51 -0.56 -4.60 -6.64
CA PHE A 51 -0.31 -5.85 -5.95
C PHE A 51 -0.85 -5.77 -4.53
N ALA A 52 -1.48 -6.82 -4.07
CA ALA A 52 -2.06 -6.84 -2.73
C ALA A 52 -1.93 -8.21 -2.08
N SER A 53 -1.85 -8.21 -0.75
CA SER A 53 -2.01 -9.42 0.03
C SER A 53 -3.42 -9.98 -0.22
N PRO A 54 -3.57 -11.31 -0.26
CA PRO A 54 -4.89 -11.93 -0.47
C PRO A 54 -5.79 -11.89 0.76
N ALA A 55 -5.29 -11.50 1.93
CA ALA A 55 -6.12 -11.34 3.11
C ALA A 55 -7.31 -10.44 2.79
N LYS A 56 -8.49 -10.80 3.28
CA LYS A 56 -9.74 -10.13 2.91
C LYS A 56 -9.69 -8.61 3.08
N ARG A 57 -9.11 -8.12 4.18
CA ARG A 57 -8.97 -6.68 4.43
C ARG A 57 -8.11 -5.97 3.40
N CYS A 58 -7.05 -6.63 2.92
CA CYS A 58 -6.18 -6.09 1.86
C CYS A 58 -6.87 -6.15 0.50
N ALA A 59 -7.52 -7.26 0.19
CA ALA A 59 -8.22 -7.45 -1.08
C ALA A 59 -9.31 -6.39 -1.26
N LYS A 60 -10.10 -6.16 -0.23
CA LYS A 60 -11.15 -5.14 -0.28
C LYS A 60 -10.60 -3.73 -0.41
N THR A 61 -9.53 -3.43 0.32
CA THR A 61 -8.85 -2.14 0.20
C THR A 61 -8.36 -1.93 -1.23
N ALA A 62 -7.63 -2.91 -1.77
CA ALA A 62 -7.07 -2.83 -3.11
C ALA A 62 -8.13 -2.66 -4.19
N GLN A 63 -9.21 -3.43 -4.10
CA GLN A 63 -10.30 -3.36 -5.08
C GLN A 63 -10.97 -2.00 -5.10
N LYS A 64 -11.23 -1.40 -3.94
CA LYS A 64 -11.84 -0.07 -3.86
C LYS A 64 -10.91 1.03 -4.37
N LEU A 65 -9.62 0.95 -4.04
CA LEU A 65 -8.63 1.90 -4.55
C LEU A 65 -8.49 1.78 -6.07
N ALA A 66 -8.45 0.57 -6.59
CA ALA A 66 -8.38 0.32 -8.03
C ALA A 66 -9.57 0.94 -8.76
N GLU A 67 -10.77 0.73 -8.23
CA GLU A 67 -12.00 1.30 -8.76
C GLU A 67 -11.94 2.84 -8.77
N ALA A 68 -11.48 3.42 -7.66
CA ALA A 68 -11.39 4.87 -7.49
C ALA A 68 -10.48 5.54 -8.54
N ILE A 69 -9.36 4.92 -8.86
CA ILE A 69 -8.41 5.47 -9.85
C ILE A 69 -8.70 4.98 -11.28
N LYS A 70 -9.80 4.26 -11.47
CA LYS A 70 -10.20 3.70 -12.78
C LYS A 70 -9.13 2.80 -13.37
N PHE A 71 -8.56 1.94 -12.53
CA PHE A 71 -7.53 1.00 -12.93
C PHE A 71 -8.09 0.01 -13.94
N LYS A 72 -7.47 -0.11 -15.11
CA LYS A 72 -7.99 -0.89 -16.24
C LYS A 72 -7.59 -2.36 -16.24
N LYS A 73 -6.62 -2.73 -15.42
CA LYS A 73 -6.11 -4.10 -15.34
C LYS A 73 -6.70 -4.80 -14.12
N LYS A 74 -6.20 -5.99 -13.83
CA LYS A 74 -6.61 -6.72 -12.64
C LYS A 74 -5.63 -6.48 -11.49
N VAL A 75 -6.16 -6.35 -10.28
CA VAL A 75 -5.35 -6.38 -9.06
C VAL A 75 -4.75 -7.77 -8.96
N LYS A 76 -3.45 -7.84 -8.72
CA LYS A 76 -2.74 -9.11 -8.56
C LYS A 76 -2.56 -9.41 -7.07
N PHE A 77 -3.17 -10.50 -6.61
CA PHE A 77 -3.04 -10.94 -5.22
C PHE A 77 -1.85 -11.87 -5.11
N LYS A 78 -0.95 -11.59 -4.17
CA LYS A 78 0.29 -12.34 -3.99
C LYS A 78 0.34 -12.92 -2.58
N ASP A 79 0.34 -14.25 -2.49
CA ASP A 79 0.36 -14.96 -1.20
C ASP A 79 1.55 -14.56 -0.34
N GLU A 80 2.70 -14.30 -0.96
CA GLU A 80 3.91 -13.89 -0.26
C GLU A 80 3.80 -12.57 0.48
N LEU A 81 2.78 -11.76 0.18
CA LEU A 81 2.54 -10.51 0.91
C LEU A 81 1.80 -10.70 2.22
N TYR A 82 1.19 -11.86 2.42
CA TYR A 82 0.53 -12.17 3.69
C TYR A 82 1.58 -12.68 4.68
N GLY A 83 1.81 -11.94 5.75
CA GLY A 83 2.81 -12.28 6.74
C GLY A 83 4.25 -11.97 6.33
N ALA A 84 4.45 -11.18 5.28
CA ALA A 84 5.78 -10.81 4.82
C ALA A 84 6.53 -9.96 5.84
N GLN A 85 7.80 -10.29 6.03
CA GLN A 85 8.73 -9.45 6.79
C GLN A 85 9.29 -8.37 5.86
N THR A 86 9.92 -7.36 6.44
CA THR A 86 10.44 -6.21 5.67
C THR A 86 11.41 -6.63 4.57
N HIS A 87 12.34 -7.55 4.88
CA HIS A 87 13.31 -8.01 3.87
C HIS A 87 12.63 -8.79 2.74
N GLU A 88 11.54 -9.52 3.03
CA GLU A 88 10.77 -10.23 2.05
C GLU A 88 10.00 -9.27 1.14
N LEU A 89 9.45 -8.21 1.73
CA LEU A 89 8.75 -7.16 0.98
C LEU A 89 9.71 -6.41 0.05
N LEU A 90 10.92 -6.13 0.53
CA LEU A 90 11.95 -5.49 -0.30
C LEU A 90 12.34 -6.40 -1.47
N ALA A 91 12.54 -7.70 -1.23
CA ALA A 91 12.84 -8.65 -2.29
C ALA A 91 11.72 -8.70 -3.33
N PHE A 92 10.47 -8.67 -2.88
CA PHE A 92 9.29 -8.65 -3.73
C PHE A 92 9.30 -7.43 -4.66
N VAL A 93 9.54 -6.24 -4.10
CA VAL A 93 9.58 -4.99 -4.86
C VAL A 93 10.71 -4.99 -5.88
N ARG A 94 11.86 -5.55 -5.53
CA ARG A 94 13.02 -5.62 -6.45
C ARG A 94 12.77 -6.49 -7.66
N GLU A 95 11.78 -7.36 -7.62
CA GLU A 95 11.42 -8.24 -8.74
C GLU A 95 10.41 -7.60 -9.71
N PHE A 96 9.94 -6.39 -9.45
CA PHE A 96 9.00 -5.72 -10.35
C PHE A 96 9.60 -5.48 -11.73
N ASP A 97 8.75 -5.60 -12.75
CA ASP A 97 9.13 -5.33 -14.13
C ASP A 97 9.38 -3.81 -14.29
N ASP A 98 10.52 -3.46 -14.88
CA ASP A 98 10.91 -2.06 -15.07
C ASP A 98 10.05 -1.29 -16.06
N LYS A 99 9.15 -1.97 -16.78
CA LYS A 99 8.17 -1.29 -17.63
C LYS A 99 7.17 -0.47 -16.82
N PHE A 100 6.97 -0.81 -15.54
CA PHE A 100 6.05 -0.08 -14.67
C PHE A 100 6.70 1.19 -14.13
N HIS A 101 5.92 2.28 -14.10
CA HIS A 101 6.37 3.58 -13.56
C HIS A 101 5.65 3.94 -12.27
N SER A 102 4.49 3.34 -11.99
CA SER A 102 3.70 3.62 -10.80
C SER A 102 3.01 2.36 -10.33
N ILE A 103 3.30 1.94 -9.11
CA ILE A 103 2.81 0.67 -8.57
C ILE A 103 2.20 0.89 -7.18
N PHE A 104 1.04 0.26 -6.94
CA PHE A 104 0.44 0.19 -5.60
C PHE A 104 0.81 -1.15 -4.98
N VAL A 105 1.22 -1.12 -3.72
CA VAL A 105 1.45 -2.33 -2.91
C VAL A 105 0.61 -2.20 -1.65
N ILE A 106 -0.40 -3.04 -1.51
CA ILE A 106 -1.31 -3.05 -0.36
C ILE A 106 -0.98 -4.26 0.50
N ALA A 107 -0.52 -4.01 1.72
CA ALA A 107 -0.07 -5.08 2.60
C ALA A 107 -0.28 -4.71 4.07
N HIS A 108 0.55 -5.28 4.93
CA HIS A 108 0.37 -5.27 6.39
C HIS A 108 1.51 -4.56 7.09
N ASN A 109 1.25 -4.01 8.28
CA ASN A 109 2.30 -3.60 9.19
C ASN A 109 2.86 -4.85 9.89
N ASP A 110 4.06 -4.84 10.42
CA ASP A 110 4.99 -3.66 10.46
C ASP A 110 5.77 -3.44 9.16
N ALA A 111 5.78 -4.42 8.27
CA ALA A 111 6.59 -4.38 7.03
C ALA A 111 6.34 -3.11 6.19
N ILE A 112 5.09 -2.67 6.05
CA ILE A 112 4.77 -1.47 5.28
C ILE A 112 5.46 -0.23 5.86
N THR A 113 5.42 -0.04 7.16
CA THR A 113 6.08 1.09 7.82
C THR A 113 7.59 1.00 7.69
N GLU A 114 8.13 -0.17 8.00
CA GLU A 114 9.58 -0.38 7.99
C GLU A 114 10.18 -0.21 6.60
N ILE A 115 9.51 -0.69 5.55
CA ILE A 115 10.06 -0.53 4.20
C ILE A 115 10.06 0.94 3.76
N CYS A 116 9.06 1.71 4.15
CA CYS A 116 9.03 3.14 3.82
C CYS A 116 10.18 3.88 4.50
N GLU A 117 10.46 3.56 5.76
CA GLU A 117 11.58 4.16 6.48
C GLU A 117 12.93 3.67 5.97
N LEU A 118 13.00 2.42 5.51
CA LEU A 118 14.22 1.84 4.96
C LEU A 118 14.59 2.46 3.61
N LEU A 119 13.62 2.67 2.74
CA LEU A 119 13.86 3.16 1.38
C LEU A 119 14.05 4.68 1.30
N SER A 120 13.50 5.42 2.25
CA SER A 120 13.55 6.89 2.27
C SER A 120 14.28 7.36 3.54
N ASP A 121 14.31 8.68 3.76
CA ASP A 121 14.85 9.26 4.99
C ASP A 121 13.75 9.56 6.01
N ALA A 122 12.52 9.12 5.76
CA ALA A 122 11.40 9.39 6.65
C ALA A 122 11.51 8.59 7.95
N ALA A 123 11.09 9.20 9.04
CA ALA A 123 11.01 8.57 10.36
C ALA A 123 9.58 8.79 10.87
N ILE A 124 8.67 7.92 10.46
CA ILE A 124 7.23 8.08 10.67
C ILE A 124 6.69 7.28 11.85
N GLY A 125 7.43 6.26 12.29
CA GLY A 125 7.05 5.41 13.42
C GLY A 125 5.94 4.41 13.11
N ASN A 126 4.87 4.84 12.47
CA ASN A 126 3.76 3.96 12.11
C ASN A 126 2.90 4.54 10.99
N ILE A 127 2.60 3.71 10.00
CA ILE A 127 1.58 4.04 9.00
C ILE A 127 0.25 3.53 9.53
N PRO A 128 -0.72 4.42 9.80
CA PRO A 128 -2.04 3.97 10.29
C PRO A 128 -2.80 3.20 9.20
N THR A 129 -3.87 2.51 9.60
CA THR A 129 -4.70 1.79 8.63
C THR A 129 -5.20 2.73 7.54
N CYS A 130 -5.20 2.25 6.32
CA CYS A 130 -5.51 3.01 5.09
C CYS A 130 -4.53 4.15 4.80
N GLY A 131 -3.39 4.21 5.48
CA GLY A 131 -2.34 5.18 5.19
C GLY A 131 -1.64 4.84 3.89
N ILE A 132 -1.24 5.88 3.16
CA ILE A 132 -0.56 5.79 1.86
C ILE A 132 0.75 6.56 1.94
N PHE A 133 1.86 5.87 1.69
CA PHE A 133 3.19 6.46 1.67
C PHE A 133 3.78 6.27 0.28
N CYS A 134 4.07 7.36 -0.42
CA CYS A 134 4.60 7.31 -1.77
C CYS A 134 6.09 7.62 -1.78
N VAL A 135 6.87 6.75 -2.41
CA VAL A 135 8.29 6.99 -2.65
C VAL A 135 8.55 7.09 -4.15
N GLU A 136 9.60 7.82 -4.50
CA GLU A 136 10.01 8.03 -5.89
C GLU A 136 11.51 7.79 -6.00
N PHE A 137 11.94 7.17 -7.10
CA PHE A 137 13.36 6.92 -7.34
C PHE A 137 13.65 6.79 -8.84
N ASP A 138 14.93 6.94 -9.18
CA ASP A 138 15.42 6.68 -10.55
C ASP A 138 16.06 5.29 -10.61
N GLY A 139 16.12 4.73 -11.81
CA GLY A 139 16.78 3.46 -12.04
C GLY A 139 15.81 2.28 -12.02
N SER A 140 16.36 1.08 -11.89
CA SER A 140 15.59 -0.15 -11.91
C SER A 140 15.09 -0.54 -10.52
N PHE A 141 14.00 -1.29 -10.47
CA PHE A 141 13.52 -1.86 -9.19
C PHE A 141 14.57 -2.79 -8.57
N LYS A 142 15.27 -3.54 -9.40
CA LYS A 142 16.30 -4.47 -8.93
C LYS A 142 17.42 -3.77 -8.15
N GLU A 143 17.73 -2.54 -8.53
CA GLU A 143 18.81 -1.77 -7.91
C GLU A 143 18.35 -0.88 -6.75
N LEU A 144 17.06 -0.92 -6.42
CA LEU A 144 16.52 -0.13 -5.31
C LEU A 144 17.17 -0.57 -4.00
N LYS A 145 17.72 0.40 -3.26
CA LYS A 145 18.50 0.15 -2.04
C LYS A 145 18.01 1.03 -0.89
N GLU A 146 18.54 0.76 0.30
CA GLU A 146 18.27 1.58 1.48
C GLU A 146 18.59 3.04 1.18
N HIS A 147 17.68 3.92 1.58
CA HIS A 147 17.77 5.37 1.36
C HIS A 147 17.95 5.75 -0.12
N GLY A 148 17.55 4.85 -1.02
CA GLY A 148 17.65 5.08 -2.46
C GLY A 148 16.43 5.76 -3.07
N ALA A 149 15.41 6.05 -2.28
CA ALA A 149 14.18 6.69 -2.75
C ALA A 149 13.87 7.96 -1.95
N LYS A 150 13.12 8.84 -2.58
CA LYS A 150 12.65 10.08 -1.95
C LYS A 150 11.20 9.90 -1.50
N ALA A 151 10.88 10.29 -0.29
CA ALA A 151 9.49 10.35 0.18
C ALA A 151 8.80 11.52 -0.51
N LEU A 152 7.73 11.24 -1.27
CA LEU A 152 6.95 12.26 -1.93
C LEU A 152 5.84 12.80 -1.04
N PHE A 153 5.10 11.91 -0.40
CA PHE A 153 4.03 12.30 0.53
C PHE A 153 3.65 11.12 1.41
N PHE A 154 3.00 11.48 2.51
CA PHE A 154 2.40 10.52 3.43
C PHE A 154 1.01 11.04 3.76
N ASP A 155 -0.02 10.28 3.41
CA ASP A 155 -1.41 10.64 3.62
C ASP A 155 -2.14 9.54 4.37
N TYR A 156 -3.11 9.93 5.21
CA TYR A 156 -3.86 8.97 6.02
C TYR A 156 -5.20 9.60 6.46
N PRO A 157 -6.19 8.78 6.87
CA PRO A 157 -7.53 9.29 7.14
C PRO A 157 -7.62 10.40 8.18
N LYS A 158 -6.96 10.25 9.33
CA LYS A 158 -7.03 11.25 10.41
C LYS A 158 -6.50 12.62 10.02
N LYS A 159 -5.64 12.69 9.01
CA LYS A 159 -5.09 13.95 8.53
C LYS A 159 -6.19 14.89 8.00
N HIS A 160 -7.32 14.34 7.59
CA HIS A 160 -8.44 15.05 6.97
C HIS A 160 -9.68 15.11 7.83
N LYS A 161 -9.64 14.59 9.05
CA LYS A 161 -10.75 14.62 9.99
C LYS A 161 -10.58 15.82 10.91
N LYS A 162 -11.70 16.47 11.19
CA LYS A 162 -11.77 17.59 12.13
C LYS A 162 -12.00 17.08 13.54
#